data_30eac1670292b3e37f52706d891a9b0a
#
_entry.id   30eac1670292b3e37f52706d891a9b0a
#
_cell.length_a   1.000
_cell.length_b   1.000
_cell.length_c   1.000
_cell.angle_alpha   90.00
_cell.angle_beta   90.00
_cell.angle_gamma   90.00
#
_symmetry.space_group_name_H-M   'P 1'
#
loop_
_entity.id
_entity.type
_entity.pdbx_description
1 polymer ?
#
loop_
_entity_poly.entity_id
_entity_poly.type
_entity_poly.pdbx_seq_one_letter_code
_entity_poly.pdbx_strand_id
1 'polypeptide(L)'
;MYRLNYEQFDRDNQYIGNDLGAIMKEGKTVFKTWSPLATGVYLNLYLDGEGKSRLESLPMERLDHGVWYVEILRDLDGVFYTYTFEFDHKTRHETIDIYAKACGVNGNVGAVVNFKTTDPEGWDKVKKPKCRNACDAVVYECHVRDFSADSSSGVASEHRGKYVAFADKGTKYQGVNTCIEHLKELGITHVHLLPVEDYATVDESKPWLNQYNWGYDPKNFNCLEGSYSTYPYDPKCRIREFKQLVMALHENSIGVVMDVVYNHTYYTEESAFERSFPYYYHRIRNDGSFSNGSGCGNETASNHMMMRKFMIDSLRFWATEYKIDGFRFDLMALHDIETVNIIRDELNKIDPQILMYGEGWTGGESPLPADRLAYKWNSYQFGRVGLFNDNIRDSIKGGTFNPYDKGFVSGNRNAASTLRRGIAGSVPHYPVSYTHL
;
A
#
# COMPACT_ATOMS: atom_id res chain seq x y z
N MET A 1 -1.03 2.20 -32.17
CA MET A 1 -0.33 2.10 -30.84
C MET A 1 0.99 1.39 -31.06
N TYR A 2 2.13 2.06 -30.84
CA TYR A 2 3.45 1.39 -30.93
C TYR A 2 3.58 0.45 -29.75
N ARG A 3 3.78 -0.85 -30.03
CA ARG A 3 4.12 -1.82 -28.99
C ARG A 3 5.53 -1.49 -28.49
N LEU A 4 5.65 -1.03 -27.24
CA LEU A 4 6.94 -0.89 -26.59
C LEU A 4 7.60 -2.27 -26.40
N ASN A 5 8.86 -2.39 -26.79
CA ASN A 5 9.68 -3.48 -26.27
C ASN A 5 10.09 -3.07 -24.85
N TYR A 6 9.33 -3.47 -23.86
CA TYR A 6 9.50 -3.03 -22.47
C TYR A 6 10.90 -3.34 -21.92
N GLU A 7 11.49 -4.46 -22.26
CA GLU A 7 12.84 -4.79 -21.77
C GLU A 7 13.91 -3.84 -22.30
N GLN A 8 13.85 -3.50 -23.59
CA GLN A 8 14.78 -2.53 -24.18
C GLN A 8 14.48 -1.13 -23.68
N PHE A 9 13.19 -0.78 -23.60
CA PHE A 9 12.74 0.52 -23.09
C PHE A 9 13.21 0.78 -21.66
N ASP A 10 13.08 -0.22 -20.78
CA ASP A 10 13.53 -0.16 -19.39
C ASP A 10 15.06 0.03 -19.30
N ARG A 11 15.83 -0.71 -20.10
CA ARG A 11 17.30 -0.53 -20.14
C ARG A 11 17.71 0.89 -20.51
N ASP A 12 16.98 1.50 -21.43
CA ASP A 12 17.31 2.82 -21.97
C ASP A 12 16.82 3.96 -21.09
N ASN A 13 15.72 3.76 -20.35
CA ASN A 13 14.99 4.84 -19.65
C ASN A 13 14.85 4.64 -18.14
N GLN A 14 15.35 3.56 -17.55
CA GLN A 14 15.25 3.37 -16.11
C GLN A 14 15.95 4.51 -15.35
N TYR A 15 15.29 5.00 -14.29
CA TYR A 15 15.86 5.98 -13.37
C TYR A 15 16.16 5.32 -12.02
N ILE A 16 17.42 5.39 -11.59
CA ILE A 16 17.88 4.74 -10.35
C ILE A 16 17.98 5.69 -9.14
N GLY A 17 17.76 6.99 -9.35
CA GLY A 17 17.78 7.98 -8.26
C GLY A 17 16.64 7.76 -7.25
N ASN A 18 16.82 8.24 -6.01
CA ASN A 18 15.86 8.08 -4.91
C ASN A 18 15.12 9.38 -4.61
N ASP A 19 14.94 10.23 -5.62
CA ASP A 19 14.50 11.61 -5.46
C ASP A 19 13.36 12.00 -6.42
N LEU A 20 12.54 11.02 -6.83
CA LEU A 20 11.25 11.29 -7.47
C LEU A 20 10.22 11.79 -6.45
N GLY A 21 9.30 12.63 -6.91
CA GLY A 21 8.33 13.32 -6.06
C GLY A 21 8.72 14.73 -5.69
N ALA A 22 8.04 15.29 -4.70
CA ALA A 22 8.34 16.61 -4.11
C ALA A 22 9.28 16.46 -2.92
N ILE A 23 10.43 17.11 -2.97
CA ILE A 23 11.47 17.05 -1.94
C ILE A 23 11.80 18.46 -1.45
N MET A 24 11.53 18.70 -0.18
CA MET A 24 11.93 19.94 0.49
C MET A 24 13.42 19.90 0.87
N LYS A 25 14.11 20.97 0.59
CA LYS A 25 15.49 21.24 1.00
C LYS A 25 15.54 22.61 1.64
N GLU A 26 16.65 22.94 2.32
CA GLU A 26 16.79 24.25 2.93
C GLU A 26 16.58 25.37 1.90
N GLY A 27 15.55 26.21 2.12
CA GLY A 27 15.20 27.35 1.29
C GLY A 27 14.62 27.04 -0.10
N LYS A 28 14.38 25.78 -0.44
CA LYS A 28 13.85 25.38 -1.75
C LYS A 28 13.05 24.09 -1.73
N THR A 29 12.22 23.91 -2.76
CA THR A 29 11.49 22.66 -3.02
C THR A 29 11.81 22.17 -4.43
N VAL A 30 12.16 20.90 -4.55
CA VAL A 30 12.50 20.23 -5.81
C VAL A 30 11.39 19.26 -6.17
N PHE A 31 10.97 19.28 -7.43
CA PHE A 31 9.98 18.37 -7.97
C PHE A 31 10.62 17.56 -9.09
N LYS A 32 10.45 16.23 -9.04
CA LYS A 32 10.88 15.32 -10.09
C LYS A 32 9.80 14.30 -10.40
N THR A 33 9.57 14.05 -11.67
CA THR A 33 8.70 12.96 -12.13
C THR A 33 9.32 12.25 -13.34
N TRP A 34 8.88 11.03 -13.59
CA TRP A 34 9.39 10.21 -14.69
C TRP A 34 8.30 9.97 -15.73
N SER A 35 8.55 10.44 -16.95
CA SER A 35 7.67 10.24 -18.10
C SER A 35 8.47 10.39 -19.39
N PRO A 36 9.18 9.34 -19.83
CA PRO A 36 10.12 9.45 -20.95
C PRO A 36 9.48 9.73 -22.32
N LEU A 37 8.20 9.41 -22.51
CA LEU A 37 7.49 9.70 -23.77
C LEU A 37 6.74 11.03 -23.76
N ALA A 38 6.67 11.74 -22.62
CA ALA A 38 6.08 13.06 -22.58
C ALA A 38 6.91 14.05 -23.44
N THR A 39 6.21 14.92 -24.17
CA THR A 39 6.79 16.01 -24.97
C THR A 39 6.88 17.32 -24.19
N GLY A 40 6.18 17.41 -23.05
CA GLY A 40 6.22 18.50 -22.09
C GLY A 40 5.62 18.07 -20.76
N VAL A 41 6.16 18.58 -19.65
CA VAL A 41 5.59 18.39 -18.31
C VAL A 41 5.54 19.74 -17.62
N TYR A 42 4.43 20.00 -16.93
CA TYR A 42 4.21 21.24 -16.18
C TYR A 42 3.86 20.88 -14.73
N LEU A 43 4.50 21.58 -13.79
CA LEU A 43 4.12 21.56 -12.39
C LEU A 43 3.03 22.61 -12.16
N ASN A 44 1.89 22.21 -11.62
CA ASN A 44 0.81 23.11 -11.20
C ASN A 44 0.81 23.20 -9.68
N LEU A 45 0.80 24.40 -9.12
CA LEU A 45 0.70 24.65 -7.68
C LEU A 45 -0.69 25.18 -7.32
N TYR A 46 -1.18 24.79 -6.14
CA TYR A 46 -2.50 25.17 -5.64
C TYR A 46 -2.44 25.59 -4.17
N LEU A 47 -3.36 26.50 -3.79
CA LEU A 47 -3.52 26.93 -2.39
C LEU A 47 -4.37 25.97 -1.56
N ASP A 48 -5.22 25.17 -2.20
CA ASP A 48 -6.18 24.31 -1.51
C ASP A 48 -6.05 22.85 -1.92
N GLY A 49 -6.45 21.96 -1.01
CA GLY A 49 -6.38 20.51 -1.18
C GLY A 49 -7.45 19.92 -2.11
N GLU A 50 -8.34 20.74 -2.66
CA GLU A 50 -9.32 20.33 -3.67
C GLU A 50 -8.83 20.62 -5.12
N GLY A 51 -7.71 21.36 -5.28
CA GLY A 51 -7.15 21.73 -6.57
C GLY A 51 -7.95 22.81 -7.31
N LYS A 52 -8.71 23.64 -6.60
CA LYS A 52 -9.58 24.68 -7.19
C LYS A 52 -8.86 26.02 -7.36
N SER A 53 -7.93 26.35 -6.46
CA SER A 53 -7.23 27.63 -6.41
C SER A 53 -5.81 27.50 -6.94
N ARG A 54 -5.67 27.42 -8.28
CA ARG A 54 -4.36 27.34 -8.92
C ARG A 54 -3.57 28.63 -8.73
N LEU A 55 -2.36 28.52 -8.21
CA LEU A 55 -1.41 29.61 -8.03
C LEU A 55 -0.61 29.89 -9.31
N GLU A 56 0.03 28.85 -9.81
CA GLU A 56 0.93 28.95 -10.95
C GLU A 56 1.07 27.62 -11.68
N SER A 57 1.52 27.65 -12.93
CA SER A 57 1.89 26.48 -13.72
C SER A 57 3.27 26.74 -14.31
N LEU A 58 4.22 25.86 -14.02
CA LEU A 58 5.62 26.03 -14.37
C LEU A 58 6.07 24.91 -15.29
N PRO A 59 6.73 25.21 -16.44
CA PRO A 59 7.32 24.17 -17.29
C PRO A 59 8.46 23.50 -16.53
N MET A 60 8.57 22.16 -16.70
CA MET A 60 9.66 21.38 -16.15
C MET A 60 10.74 21.15 -17.21
N GLU A 61 11.99 21.07 -16.77
CA GLU A 61 13.15 20.75 -17.59
C GLU A 61 13.23 19.21 -17.75
N ARG A 62 13.50 18.77 -18.96
CA ARG A 62 13.75 17.36 -19.25
C ARG A 62 15.22 16.99 -19.00
N LEU A 63 15.44 16.02 -18.14
CA LEU A 63 16.75 15.43 -17.83
C LEU A 63 16.92 14.07 -18.56
N ASP A 64 18.07 13.44 -18.35
CA ASP A 64 18.35 12.09 -18.85
C ASP A 64 17.35 11.06 -18.29
N HIS A 65 17.25 9.93 -18.99
CA HIS A 65 16.38 8.78 -18.62
C HIS A 65 14.88 9.13 -18.49
N GLY A 66 14.41 10.19 -19.16
CA GLY A 66 13.00 10.58 -19.16
C GLY A 66 12.49 11.21 -17.86
N VAL A 67 13.40 11.69 -17.03
CA VAL A 67 13.06 12.47 -15.83
C VAL A 67 12.75 13.92 -16.19
N TRP A 68 11.76 14.49 -15.52
CA TRP A 68 11.41 15.90 -15.59
C TRP A 68 11.65 16.55 -14.24
N TYR A 69 12.17 17.78 -14.24
CA TYR A 69 12.68 18.45 -13.07
C TYR A 69 12.28 19.93 -13.06
N VAL A 70 11.96 20.44 -11.87
CA VAL A 70 11.88 21.88 -11.58
C VAL A 70 12.29 22.14 -10.12
N GLU A 71 13.00 23.20 -9.89
CA GLU A 71 13.39 23.69 -8.57
C GLU A 71 12.74 25.05 -8.31
N ILE A 72 12.13 25.20 -7.14
CA ILE A 72 11.51 26.45 -6.70
C ILE A 72 12.25 26.93 -5.46
N LEU A 73 12.83 28.13 -5.54
CA LEU A 73 13.61 28.74 -4.46
C LEU A 73 12.69 29.31 -3.36
N ARG A 74 11.79 28.45 -2.88
CA ARG A 74 10.84 28.73 -1.79
C ARG A 74 10.59 27.44 -1.02
N ASP A 75 10.32 27.59 0.29
CA ASP A 75 9.70 26.55 1.09
C ASP A 75 8.22 26.50 0.72
N LEU A 76 7.76 25.32 0.26
CA LEU A 76 6.39 25.11 -0.17
C LEU A 76 5.62 24.19 0.80
N ASP A 77 6.04 24.07 2.05
CA ASP A 77 5.34 23.27 3.05
C ASP A 77 3.85 23.68 3.18
N GLY A 78 2.94 22.74 2.91
CA GLY A 78 1.50 22.95 2.92
C GLY A 78 0.91 23.40 1.57
N VAL A 79 1.74 23.59 0.53
CA VAL A 79 1.26 23.87 -0.84
C VAL A 79 0.86 22.56 -1.53
N PHE A 80 -0.19 22.60 -2.32
CA PHE A 80 -0.65 21.45 -3.08
C PHE A 80 -0.18 21.53 -4.53
N TYR A 81 -0.08 20.36 -5.20
CA TYR A 81 0.43 20.31 -6.56
C TYR A 81 -0.11 19.13 -7.38
N THR A 82 -0.06 19.30 -8.70
CA THR A 82 -0.25 18.25 -9.70
C THR A 82 0.81 18.38 -10.78
N TYR A 83 0.90 17.35 -11.64
CA TYR A 83 1.60 17.47 -12.92
C TYR A 83 0.61 17.45 -14.08
N THR A 84 0.89 18.25 -15.12
CA THR A 84 0.28 18.10 -16.45
C THR A 84 1.31 17.50 -17.38
N PHE A 85 1.01 16.32 -17.91
CA PHE A 85 1.82 15.64 -18.93
C PHE A 85 1.24 15.92 -20.30
N GLU A 86 2.10 16.29 -21.25
CA GLU A 86 1.76 16.53 -22.64
C GLU A 86 2.39 15.45 -23.52
N PHE A 87 1.57 14.81 -24.35
CA PHE A 87 1.97 13.80 -25.31
C PHE A 87 1.65 14.27 -26.72
N ASP A 88 2.51 13.96 -27.70
CA ASP A 88 2.34 14.32 -29.11
C ASP A 88 2.05 15.81 -29.35
N HIS A 89 2.52 16.70 -28.45
CA HIS A 89 2.26 18.14 -28.45
C HIS A 89 0.77 18.54 -28.48
N LYS A 90 -0.14 17.64 -28.09
CA LYS A 90 -1.60 17.86 -28.17
C LYS A 90 -2.38 17.33 -26.96
N THR A 91 -2.14 16.07 -26.60
CA THR A 91 -2.90 15.41 -25.53
C THR A 91 -2.30 15.81 -24.19
N ARG A 92 -3.12 16.35 -23.30
CA ARG A 92 -2.71 16.78 -21.96
C ARG A 92 -3.49 16.05 -20.90
N HIS A 93 -2.77 15.48 -19.94
CA HIS A 93 -3.35 14.82 -18.77
C HIS A 93 -2.83 15.50 -17.51
N GLU A 94 -3.74 16.10 -16.74
CA GLU A 94 -3.41 16.57 -15.39
C GLU A 94 -3.72 15.47 -14.38
N THR A 95 -2.79 15.22 -13.46
CA THR A 95 -2.92 14.18 -12.44
C THR A 95 -2.07 14.51 -11.23
N ILE A 96 -2.44 13.89 -10.09
CA ILE A 96 -1.57 13.84 -8.91
C ILE A 96 -0.26 13.13 -9.27
N ASP A 97 0.80 13.49 -8.58
CA ASP A 97 2.09 12.80 -8.65
C ASP A 97 1.98 11.38 -8.08
N ILE A 98 2.41 10.38 -8.83
CA ILE A 98 2.43 8.99 -8.34
C ILE A 98 3.35 8.81 -7.12
N TYR A 99 4.36 9.67 -6.97
CA TYR A 99 5.27 9.71 -5.81
C TYR A 99 4.82 10.69 -4.70
N ALA A 100 3.62 11.27 -4.79
CA ALA A 100 3.10 12.12 -3.71
C ALA A 100 3.02 11.32 -2.40
N LYS A 101 3.63 11.83 -1.34
CA LYS A 101 3.66 11.22 0.02
C LYS A 101 2.58 11.77 0.94
N ALA A 102 1.86 12.76 0.48
CA ALA A 102 0.71 13.35 1.11
C ALA A 102 -0.22 13.90 0.03
N CYS A 103 -1.52 13.93 0.30
CA CYS A 103 -2.50 14.44 -0.64
C CYS A 103 -3.54 15.31 0.07
N GLY A 104 -4.23 16.13 -0.73
CA GLY A 104 -5.39 16.88 -0.29
C GLY A 104 -6.61 15.97 -0.10
N VAL A 105 -7.71 16.56 0.34
CA VAL A 105 -8.98 15.88 0.53
C VAL A 105 -9.43 15.17 -0.76
N ASN A 106 -9.88 13.93 -0.63
CA ASN A 106 -10.24 13.04 -1.74
C ASN A 106 -9.07 12.69 -2.70
N GLY A 107 -7.82 12.94 -2.33
CA GLY A 107 -6.64 12.45 -3.05
C GLY A 107 -6.47 12.90 -4.51
N ASN A 108 -6.97 14.09 -4.89
CA ASN A 108 -6.88 14.58 -6.27
C ASN A 108 -5.62 15.40 -6.56
N VAL A 109 -5.02 15.96 -5.53
CA VAL A 109 -3.79 16.77 -5.60
C VAL A 109 -2.80 16.29 -4.55
N GLY A 110 -1.51 16.25 -4.89
CA GLY A 110 -0.44 16.00 -3.94
C GLY A 110 -0.24 17.19 -3.00
N ALA A 111 0.36 16.96 -1.85
CA ALA A 111 0.74 18.00 -0.91
C ALA A 111 2.24 17.94 -0.62
N VAL A 112 2.88 19.09 -0.60
CA VAL A 112 4.25 19.23 -0.11
C VAL A 112 4.19 19.29 1.41
N VAL A 113 4.86 18.36 2.08
CA VAL A 113 4.84 18.27 3.55
C VAL A 113 6.24 18.10 4.11
N ASN A 114 6.57 18.93 5.09
CA ASN A 114 7.71 18.69 5.95
C ASN A 114 7.33 17.64 7.01
N PHE A 115 7.70 16.38 6.78
CA PHE A 115 7.34 15.25 7.65
C PHE A 115 7.80 15.40 9.09
N LYS A 116 8.91 16.11 9.35
CA LYS A 116 9.37 16.39 10.72
C LYS A 116 8.37 17.21 11.54
N THR A 117 7.56 18.05 10.88
CA THR A 117 6.52 18.84 11.55
C THR A 117 5.28 18.01 11.92
N THR A 118 5.22 16.76 11.46
CA THR A 118 4.12 15.83 11.71
C THR A 118 4.44 14.81 12.80
N ASP A 119 5.68 14.80 13.31
CA ASP A 119 6.09 13.87 14.35
C ASP A 119 5.36 14.19 15.67
N PRO A 120 4.66 13.23 16.29
CA PRO A 120 4.13 13.40 17.64
C PRO A 120 5.28 13.49 18.65
N GLU A 121 5.00 14.07 19.81
CA GLU A 121 6.00 14.16 20.88
C GLU A 121 6.56 12.78 21.24
N GLY A 122 7.88 12.64 21.25
CA GLY A 122 8.57 11.37 21.55
C GLY A 122 8.71 10.41 20.37
N TRP A 123 8.29 10.77 19.17
CA TRP A 123 8.40 9.93 17.96
C TRP A 123 9.82 9.43 17.69
N ASP A 124 10.83 10.26 17.91
CA ASP A 124 12.24 9.94 17.77
C ASP A 124 12.71 8.81 18.71
N LYS A 125 12.05 8.67 19.87
CA LYS A 125 12.38 7.69 20.92
C LYS A 125 11.60 6.37 20.77
N VAL A 126 10.59 6.33 19.92
CA VAL A 126 9.78 5.13 19.67
C VAL A 126 10.66 4.01 19.15
N LYS A 127 10.63 2.88 19.85
CA LYS A 127 11.36 1.67 19.46
C LYS A 127 10.38 0.66 18.87
N LYS A 128 10.76 0.09 17.74
CA LYS A 128 10.02 -1.02 17.13
C LYS A 128 10.04 -2.23 18.08
N PRO A 129 8.92 -2.96 18.23
CA PRO A 129 8.89 -4.23 18.95
C PRO A 129 9.77 -5.23 18.22
N LYS A 130 10.34 -6.19 18.97
CA LYS A 130 11.23 -7.21 18.40
C LYS A 130 10.46 -8.47 18.07
N CYS A 131 10.51 -8.90 16.82
CA CYS A 131 10.03 -10.19 16.37
C CYS A 131 11.21 -10.98 15.76
N ARG A 132 11.96 -11.69 16.60
CA ARG A 132 13.20 -12.37 16.17
C ARG A 132 12.94 -13.48 15.16
N ASN A 133 11.83 -14.18 15.30
CA ASN A 133 11.42 -15.26 14.42
C ASN A 133 10.02 -14.96 13.87
N ALA A 134 9.88 -14.91 12.55
CA ALA A 134 8.58 -14.63 11.91
C ALA A 134 7.50 -15.66 12.30
N CYS A 135 7.88 -16.90 12.63
CA CYS A 135 6.93 -17.92 13.09
C CYS A 135 6.37 -17.66 14.50
N ASP A 136 6.96 -16.75 15.27
CA ASP A 136 6.46 -16.37 16.60
C ASP A 136 5.42 -15.23 16.51
N ALA A 137 5.20 -14.70 15.30
CA ALA A 137 4.23 -13.63 15.10
C ALA A 137 2.79 -14.16 15.23
N VAL A 138 2.02 -13.51 16.10
CA VAL A 138 0.57 -13.66 16.20
C VAL A 138 -0.05 -12.38 15.69
N VAL A 139 -0.69 -12.45 14.52
CA VAL A 139 -1.19 -11.29 13.78
C VAL A 139 -2.70 -11.17 13.93
N TYR A 140 -3.16 -9.99 14.33
CA TYR A 140 -4.57 -9.63 14.44
C TYR A 140 -4.94 -8.67 13.30
N GLU A 141 -5.78 -9.10 12.36
CA GLU A 141 -6.29 -8.26 11.29
C GLU A 141 -7.33 -7.28 11.83
N CYS A 142 -7.20 -6.01 11.47
CA CYS A 142 -8.01 -4.94 12.03
C CYS A 142 -8.34 -3.86 10.99
N HIS A 143 -9.61 -3.50 10.89
CA HIS A 143 -10.06 -2.34 10.12
C HIS A 143 -10.05 -1.10 11.00
N VAL A 144 -9.39 -0.01 10.56
CA VAL A 144 -9.20 1.21 11.39
C VAL A 144 -10.52 1.75 11.90
N ARG A 145 -11.54 1.88 11.03
CA ARG A 145 -12.86 2.38 11.43
C ARG A 145 -13.55 1.42 12.40
N ASP A 146 -13.60 0.14 12.07
CA ASP A 146 -14.39 -0.83 12.85
C ASP A 146 -13.78 -1.12 14.22
N PHE A 147 -12.49 -0.87 14.40
CA PHE A 147 -11.81 -1.01 15.68
C PHE A 147 -12.49 -0.23 16.81
N SER A 148 -13.10 0.93 16.50
CA SER A 148 -13.63 1.83 17.53
C SER A 148 -14.92 2.55 17.16
N ALA A 149 -15.51 2.29 15.99
CA ALA A 149 -16.67 3.05 15.49
C ALA A 149 -17.91 2.92 16.36
N ASP A 150 -18.13 1.76 17.00
CA ASP A 150 -19.26 1.53 17.88
C ASP A 150 -19.10 2.31 19.20
N SER A 151 -20.20 2.83 19.73
CA SER A 151 -20.21 3.57 21.00
C SER A 151 -19.78 2.72 22.20
N SER A 152 -19.93 1.40 22.12
CA SER A 152 -19.47 0.46 23.14
C SER A 152 -17.95 0.27 23.15
N SER A 153 -17.21 0.83 22.18
CA SER A 153 -15.74 0.79 22.18
C SER A 153 -15.14 1.48 23.42
N GLY A 154 -15.85 2.40 24.04
CA GLY A 154 -15.34 3.24 25.13
C GLY A 154 -14.38 4.34 24.69
N VAL A 155 -14.15 4.47 23.38
CA VAL A 155 -13.32 5.51 22.76
C VAL A 155 -14.08 6.84 22.73
N ALA A 156 -13.37 7.96 22.91
CA ALA A 156 -13.94 9.30 22.82
C ALA A 156 -14.70 9.48 21.48
N SER A 157 -15.86 10.13 21.52
CA SER A 157 -16.75 10.21 20.35
C SER A 157 -16.09 10.77 19.10
N GLU A 158 -15.22 11.76 19.27
CA GLU A 158 -14.45 12.43 18.22
C GLU A 158 -13.32 11.57 17.64
N HIS A 159 -12.88 10.55 18.37
CA HIS A 159 -11.83 9.62 17.93
C HIS A 159 -12.38 8.35 17.29
N ARG A 160 -13.69 8.06 17.42
CA ARG A 160 -14.28 6.81 16.92
C ARG A 160 -14.09 6.65 15.41
N GLY A 161 -13.60 5.49 15.01
CA GLY A 161 -13.32 5.17 13.62
C GLY A 161 -12.13 5.90 13.03
N LYS A 162 -11.27 6.50 13.85
CA LYS A 162 -10.11 7.31 13.42
C LYS A 162 -8.79 6.69 13.86
N TYR A 163 -7.68 7.12 13.24
CA TYR A 163 -6.33 6.68 13.63
C TYR A 163 -6.04 6.92 15.11
N VAL A 164 -6.44 8.08 15.63
CA VAL A 164 -6.19 8.46 17.03
C VAL A 164 -6.88 7.55 18.06
N ALA A 165 -7.91 6.81 17.67
CA ALA A 165 -8.58 5.87 18.55
C ALA A 165 -7.66 4.79 19.13
N PHE A 166 -6.59 4.44 18.41
CA PHE A 166 -5.59 3.48 18.87
C PHE A 166 -4.74 4.01 20.03
N ALA A 167 -4.69 5.33 20.22
CA ALA A 167 -3.97 5.98 21.31
C ALA A 167 -4.84 6.21 22.57
N ASP A 168 -6.15 5.97 22.51
CA ASP A 168 -7.05 6.10 23.66
C ASP A 168 -6.79 4.98 24.66
N LYS A 169 -6.44 5.33 25.89
CA LYS A 169 -6.03 4.39 26.95
C LYS A 169 -7.20 4.09 27.90
N GLY A 170 -7.21 2.88 28.45
CA GLY A 170 -8.16 2.49 29.49
C GLY A 170 -9.59 2.31 29.00
N THR A 171 -9.79 2.10 27.70
CA THR A 171 -11.11 1.90 27.10
C THR A 171 -11.77 0.61 27.57
N LYS A 172 -13.07 0.68 27.90
CA LYS A 172 -13.84 -0.45 28.45
C LYS A 172 -15.31 -0.38 28.05
N TYR A 173 -15.92 -1.55 27.98
CA TYR A 173 -17.37 -1.70 27.90
C TYR A 173 -17.86 -2.70 28.95
N GLN A 174 -18.77 -2.27 29.79
CA GLN A 174 -19.32 -3.09 30.90
C GLN A 174 -18.24 -3.78 31.77
N GLY A 175 -17.13 -3.09 31.99
CA GLY A 175 -15.98 -3.60 32.76
C GLY A 175 -14.97 -4.45 32.02
N VAL A 176 -15.25 -4.82 30.74
CA VAL A 176 -14.32 -5.57 29.86
C VAL A 176 -13.47 -4.59 29.06
N ASN A 177 -12.18 -4.86 28.92
CA ASN A 177 -11.26 -4.07 28.14
C ASN A 177 -11.60 -4.12 26.64
N THR A 178 -11.49 -2.96 25.97
CA THR A 178 -11.75 -2.80 24.54
C THR A 178 -10.52 -2.21 23.85
N CYS A 179 -10.52 -2.14 22.54
CA CYS A 179 -9.50 -1.51 21.71
C CYS A 179 -8.07 -1.98 22.09
N ILE A 180 -7.14 -1.06 22.32
CA ILE A 180 -5.74 -1.40 22.59
C ILE A 180 -5.57 -2.23 23.87
N GLU A 181 -6.41 -2.00 24.88
CA GLU A 181 -6.35 -2.80 26.11
C GLU A 181 -6.77 -4.26 25.86
N HIS A 182 -7.74 -4.50 24.97
CA HIS A 182 -8.12 -5.85 24.54
C HIS A 182 -6.98 -6.52 23.76
N LEU A 183 -6.31 -5.83 22.84
CA LEU A 183 -5.20 -6.38 22.09
C LEU A 183 -4.05 -6.84 23.00
N LYS A 184 -3.78 -6.09 24.08
CA LYS A 184 -2.80 -6.46 25.10
C LYS A 184 -3.20 -7.72 25.85
N GLU A 185 -4.46 -7.83 26.27
CA GLU A 185 -4.97 -9.04 26.95
C GLU A 185 -4.94 -10.26 26.04
N LEU A 186 -5.23 -10.08 24.76
CA LEU A 186 -5.20 -11.15 23.77
C LEU A 186 -3.77 -11.68 23.52
N GLY A 187 -2.75 -10.87 23.84
CA GLY A 187 -1.34 -11.27 23.74
C GLY A 187 -0.83 -11.39 22.32
N ILE A 188 -1.42 -10.65 21.39
CA ILE A 188 -0.94 -10.59 19.99
C ILE A 188 0.39 -9.86 19.89
N THR A 189 1.14 -10.13 18.84
CA THR A 189 2.43 -9.48 18.58
C THR A 189 2.35 -8.39 17.52
N HIS A 190 1.39 -8.49 16.59
CA HIS A 190 1.21 -7.53 15.51
C HIS A 190 -0.26 -7.26 15.21
N VAL A 191 -0.56 -6.01 14.88
CA VAL A 191 -1.82 -5.64 14.22
C VAL A 191 -1.55 -5.52 12.72
N HIS A 192 -2.33 -6.22 11.92
CA HIS A 192 -2.40 -6.06 10.49
C HIS A 192 -3.57 -5.13 10.18
N LEU A 193 -3.27 -3.91 9.77
CA LEU A 193 -4.28 -2.94 9.37
C LEU A 193 -4.73 -3.25 7.94
N LEU A 194 -6.05 -3.37 7.72
CA LEU A 194 -6.61 -3.31 6.38
C LEU A 194 -6.13 -2.01 5.70
N PRO A 195 -6.21 -1.90 4.36
CA PRO A 195 -5.55 -0.81 3.64
C PRO A 195 -5.77 0.56 4.26
N VAL A 196 -4.68 1.26 4.52
CA VAL A 196 -4.64 2.63 5.06
C VAL A 196 -4.05 3.62 4.05
N GLU A 197 -3.65 3.14 2.87
CA GLU A 197 -3.31 3.96 1.72
C GLU A 197 -4.59 4.60 1.17
N ASP A 198 -4.46 5.77 0.55
CA ASP A 198 -5.58 6.54 0.00
C ASP A 198 -6.33 5.75 -1.07
N TYR A 199 -7.64 5.58 -0.90
CA TYR A 199 -8.52 4.82 -1.78
C TYR A 199 -9.66 5.68 -2.36
N ALA A 200 -10.38 5.19 -3.37
CA ALA A 200 -11.16 6.04 -4.27
C ALA A 200 -12.61 6.29 -3.84
N THR A 201 -13.29 5.32 -3.22
CA THR A 201 -14.76 5.33 -3.15
C THR A 201 -15.34 5.85 -1.82
N VAL A 202 -14.57 6.61 -1.05
CA VAL A 202 -15.05 7.38 0.10
C VAL A 202 -14.88 8.87 -0.16
N ASP A 203 -15.92 9.65 0.04
CA ASP A 203 -15.85 11.10 -0.03
C ASP A 203 -15.42 11.65 1.35
N GLU A 204 -14.14 11.93 1.49
CA GLU A 204 -13.53 12.45 2.71
C GLU A 204 -14.11 13.82 3.12
N SER A 205 -14.66 14.58 2.15
CA SER A 205 -15.28 15.89 2.40
C SER A 205 -16.62 15.80 3.13
N LYS A 206 -17.17 14.58 3.23
CA LYS A 206 -18.48 14.30 3.84
C LYS A 206 -18.39 13.28 4.97
N PRO A 207 -17.64 13.57 6.05
CA PRO A 207 -17.42 12.63 7.15
C PRO A 207 -18.70 12.27 7.93
N TRP A 208 -19.78 13.06 7.77
CA TRP A 208 -21.09 12.75 8.35
C TRP A 208 -21.87 11.67 7.60
N LEU A 209 -21.46 11.29 6.39
CA LEU A 209 -22.01 10.14 5.70
C LEU A 209 -21.38 8.87 6.29
N ASN A 210 -22.24 7.88 6.58
CA ASN A 210 -21.77 6.60 7.09
C ASN A 210 -21.20 5.75 5.95
N GLN A 211 -20.08 6.18 5.38
CA GLN A 211 -19.38 5.50 4.31
C GLN A 211 -18.52 4.37 4.88
N TYR A 212 -18.54 3.23 4.19
CA TYR A 212 -17.75 2.07 4.58
C TYR A 212 -16.98 1.53 3.38
N ASN A 213 -15.70 1.28 3.56
CA ASN A 213 -14.83 0.72 2.54
C ASN A 213 -13.73 -0.11 3.21
N TRP A 214 -13.41 -1.24 2.65
CA TRP A 214 -12.28 -2.05 3.10
C TRP A 214 -10.92 -1.50 2.66
N GLY A 215 -10.90 -0.61 1.66
CA GLY A 215 -9.67 0.02 1.15
C GLY A 215 -9.01 -0.70 -0.02
N TYR A 216 -9.66 -1.72 -0.61
CA TYR A 216 -9.12 -2.47 -1.76
C TYR A 216 -9.48 -1.83 -3.12
N ASP A 217 -9.61 -0.52 -3.16
CA ASP A 217 -9.79 0.31 -4.34
C ASP A 217 -8.72 1.44 -4.37
N PRO A 218 -7.42 1.06 -4.49
CA PRO A 218 -6.29 1.95 -4.27
C PRO A 218 -6.24 3.08 -5.30
N LYS A 219 -5.92 4.29 -4.81
CA LYS A 219 -5.78 5.49 -5.61
C LYS A 219 -4.38 6.06 -5.55
N ASN A 220 -3.86 6.33 -4.34
CA ASN A 220 -2.55 6.93 -4.11
C ASN A 220 -1.75 6.12 -3.07
N PHE A 221 -0.83 5.29 -3.52
CA PHE A 221 -0.11 4.29 -2.73
C PHE A 221 0.86 4.84 -1.66
N ASN A 222 1.22 6.12 -1.71
CA ASN A 222 2.13 6.73 -0.74
C ASN A 222 1.43 7.76 0.16
N CYS A 223 0.12 7.92 0.01
CA CYS A 223 -0.70 8.82 0.82
C CYS A 223 -1.54 8.02 1.81
N LEU A 224 -1.75 8.56 2.99
CA LEU A 224 -2.69 7.98 3.96
C LEU A 224 -4.13 8.33 3.61
N GLU A 225 -5.05 7.40 3.91
CA GLU A 225 -6.50 7.60 3.79
C GLU A 225 -6.99 8.69 4.74
N GLY A 226 -7.71 9.66 4.22
CA GLY A 226 -8.15 10.82 4.98
C GLY A 226 -9.45 10.62 5.76
N SER A 227 -10.30 9.65 5.38
CA SER A 227 -11.52 9.35 6.13
C SER A 227 -11.24 8.84 7.55
N TYR A 228 -10.04 8.30 7.79
CA TYR A 228 -9.57 7.89 9.11
C TYR A 228 -8.93 9.03 9.92
N SER A 229 -8.79 10.23 9.35
CA SER A 229 -8.31 11.42 10.06
C SER A 229 -9.46 12.17 10.72
N THR A 230 -9.16 12.86 11.83
CA THR A 230 -10.13 13.77 12.48
C THR A 230 -10.37 15.03 11.63
N TYR A 231 -9.42 15.40 10.78
CA TYR A 231 -9.54 16.55 9.90
C TYR A 231 -8.90 16.28 8.50
N PRO A 232 -9.67 15.75 7.54
CA PRO A 232 -9.16 15.31 6.23
C PRO A 232 -8.64 16.44 5.33
N TYR A 233 -9.02 17.69 5.57
CA TYR A 233 -8.55 18.84 4.79
C TYR A 233 -7.10 19.24 5.10
N ASP A 234 -6.55 18.84 6.25
CA ASP A 234 -5.13 19.03 6.57
C ASP A 234 -4.35 17.73 6.32
N PRO A 235 -3.52 17.67 5.28
CA PRO A 235 -2.72 16.48 4.98
C PRO A 235 -1.76 16.11 6.12
N LYS A 236 -1.32 17.07 6.95
CA LYS A 236 -0.47 16.82 8.10
C LYS A 236 -1.22 16.14 9.26
N CYS A 237 -2.52 16.38 9.37
CA CYS A 237 -3.35 15.78 10.41
C CYS A 237 -3.33 14.25 10.29
N ARG A 238 -3.69 13.69 9.12
CA ARG A 238 -3.69 12.24 8.89
C ARG A 238 -2.32 11.60 9.13
N ILE A 239 -1.24 12.28 8.76
CA ILE A 239 0.13 11.80 8.97
C ILE A 239 0.46 11.73 10.46
N ARG A 240 0.18 12.81 11.22
CA ARG A 240 0.43 12.85 12.66
C ARG A 240 -0.38 11.80 13.41
N GLU A 241 -1.65 11.66 13.08
CA GLU A 241 -2.56 10.71 13.72
C GLU A 241 -2.17 9.25 13.45
N PHE A 242 -1.72 8.94 12.23
CA PHE A 242 -1.21 7.61 11.92
C PHE A 242 0.12 7.32 12.65
N LYS A 243 1.01 8.31 12.78
CA LYS A 243 2.21 8.18 13.63
C LYS A 243 1.84 7.95 15.10
N GLN A 244 0.78 8.59 15.61
CA GLN A 244 0.27 8.35 16.96
C GLN A 244 -0.26 6.92 17.13
N LEU A 245 -0.99 6.38 16.13
CA LEU A 245 -1.41 4.99 16.10
C LEU A 245 -0.22 4.04 16.21
N VAL A 246 0.78 4.21 15.34
CA VAL A 246 1.99 3.36 15.34
C VAL A 246 2.73 3.46 16.67
N MET A 247 2.89 4.68 17.20
CA MET A 247 3.54 4.93 18.48
C MET A 247 2.80 4.22 19.62
N ALA A 248 1.47 4.32 19.67
CA ALA A 248 0.66 3.67 20.71
C ALA A 248 0.78 2.13 20.66
N LEU A 249 0.80 1.52 19.50
CA LEU A 249 1.01 0.08 19.34
C LEU A 249 2.43 -0.33 19.77
N HIS A 250 3.46 0.40 19.32
CA HIS A 250 4.85 0.12 19.70
C HIS A 250 5.11 0.28 21.20
N GLU A 251 4.53 1.28 21.87
CA GLU A 251 4.59 1.45 23.33
C GLU A 251 4.02 0.23 24.08
N ASN A 252 3.10 -0.49 23.44
CA ASN A 252 2.51 -1.71 23.98
C ASN A 252 3.16 -2.99 23.43
N SER A 253 4.32 -2.87 22.80
CA SER A 253 5.10 -4.00 22.20
C SER A 253 4.32 -4.74 21.10
N ILE A 254 3.44 -4.05 20.38
CA ILE A 254 2.67 -4.57 19.25
C ILE A 254 3.21 -3.93 17.97
N GLY A 255 3.65 -4.75 17.01
CA GLY A 255 4.10 -4.29 15.69
C GLY A 255 2.92 -3.93 14.78
N VAL A 256 3.20 -3.16 13.73
CA VAL A 256 2.22 -2.75 12.73
C VAL A 256 2.55 -3.36 11.38
N VAL A 257 1.60 -4.09 10.81
CA VAL A 257 1.66 -4.61 9.44
C VAL A 257 0.67 -3.80 8.59
N MET A 258 1.13 -3.29 7.46
CA MET A 258 0.25 -2.65 6.46
C MET A 258 -0.17 -3.65 5.39
N ASP A 259 -1.44 -3.61 5.04
CA ASP A 259 -1.96 -4.21 3.82
C ASP A 259 -1.64 -3.32 2.63
N VAL A 260 -0.93 -3.84 1.64
CA VAL A 260 -0.50 -3.10 0.44
C VAL A 260 -1.12 -3.70 -0.81
N VAL A 261 -1.81 -2.86 -1.57
CA VAL A 261 -2.64 -3.27 -2.72
C VAL A 261 -1.98 -2.87 -4.04
N TYR A 262 -0.68 -3.19 -4.22
CA TYR A 262 0.05 -2.80 -5.43
C TYR A 262 -0.40 -3.55 -6.69
N ASN A 263 -1.26 -4.53 -6.58
CA ASN A 263 -1.65 -5.41 -7.67
C ASN A 263 -2.57 -4.76 -8.72
N HIS A 264 -3.30 -3.70 -8.37
CA HIS A 264 -4.17 -2.94 -9.29
C HIS A 264 -4.35 -1.51 -8.84
N THR A 265 -5.03 -0.70 -9.65
CA THR A 265 -5.55 0.63 -9.33
C THR A 265 -7.06 0.65 -9.50
N TYR A 266 -7.76 1.48 -8.72
CA TYR A 266 -9.22 1.62 -8.87
C TYR A 266 -9.61 2.09 -10.27
N TYR A 267 -9.02 3.19 -10.72
CA TYR A 267 -9.16 3.65 -12.10
C TYR A 267 -8.11 2.99 -12.98
N THR A 268 -8.44 2.63 -14.22
CA THR A 268 -7.47 2.15 -15.20
C THR A 268 -6.91 3.33 -16.00
N GLU A 269 -7.60 3.77 -17.05
CA GLU A 269 -7.13 4.84 -17.93
C GLU A 269 -7.01 6.21 -17.23
N GLU A 270 -7.82 6.42 -16.18
CA GLU A 270 -7.84 7.65 -15.41
C GLU A 270 -6.90 7.63 -14.20
N SER A 271 -6.20 6.51 -13.96
CA SER A 271 -5.23 6.41 -12.86
C SER A 271 -4.08 7.39 -13.06
N ALA A 272 -3.45 7.78 -11.96
CA ALA A 272 -2.23 8.58 -12.01
C ALA A 272 -1.11 7.88 -12.80
N PHE A 273 -1.06 6.56 -12.78
CA PHE A 273 -0.13 5.76 -13.56
C PHE A 273 -0.30 5.97 -15.07
N GLU A 274 -1.52 5.77 -15.60
CA GLU A 274 -1.79 5.91 -17.03
C GLU A 274 -1.71 7.36 -17.49
N ARG A 275 -2.14 8.30 -16.67
CA ARG A 275 -2.04 9.73 -16.98
C ARG A 275 -0.62 10.25 -17.00
N SER A 276 0.28 9.68 -16.18
CA SER A 276 1.70 10.06 -16.16
C SER A 276 2.51 9.35 -17.25
N PHE A 277 2.21 8.11 -17.52
CA PHE A 277 2.88 7.35 -18.58
C PHE A 277 1.99 6.20 -19.09
N PRO A 278 1.24 6.44 -20.19
CA PRO A 278 0.27 5.47 -20.73
C PRO A 278 0.88 4.12 -21.08
N TYR A 279 0.18 3.04 -20.72
CA TYR A 279 0.49 1.64 -21.05
C TYR A 279 1.83 1.11 -20.49
N TYR A 280 2.33 1.69 -19.42
CA TYR A 280 3.58 1.24 -18.81
C TYR A 280 3.39 0.57 -17.44
N TYR A 281 2.68 1.22 -16.55
CA TYR A 281 2.54 0.74 -15.17
C TYR A 281 1.54 -0.40 -15.02
N HIS A 282 0.59 -0.51 -15.97
CA HIS A 282 -0.32 -1.65 -16.05
C HIS A 282 0.14 -2.67 -17.08
N ARG A 283 -0.21 -3.93 -16.82
CA ARG A 283 0.12 -5.04 -17.74
C ARG A 283 -0.85 -5.07 -18.90
N ILE A 284 -0.29 -5.12 -20.11
CA ILE A 284 -1.03 -5.05 -21.37
C ILE A 284 -1.01 -6.42 -22.04
N ARG A 285 -2.17 -6.87 -22.50
CA ARG A 285 -2.33 -8.11 -23.27
C ARG A 285 -1.82 -7.96 -24.71
N ASN A 286 -1.71 -9.10 -25.38
CA ASN A 286 -1.23 -9.15 -26.77
C ASN A 286 -2.12 -8.39 -27.76
N ASP A 287 -3.40 -8.22 -27.49
CA ASP A 287 -4.35 -7.46 -28.29
C ASP A 287 -4.35 -5.95 -27.99
N GLY A 288 -3.56 -5.48 -27.03
CA GLY A 288 -3.47 -4.10 -26.59
C GLY A 288 -4.45 -3.71 -25.48
N SER A 289 -5.28 -4.63 -24.99
CA SER A 289 -6.17 -4.41 -23.86
C SER A 289 -5.41 -4.50 -22.52
N PHE A 290 -5.95 -3.84 -21.50
CA PHE A 290 -5.45 -4.01 -20.13
C PHE A 290 -5.73 -5.43 -19.62
N SER A 291 -4.75 -6.01 -18.96
CA SER A 291 -4.95 -7.27 -18.27
C SER A 291 -5.79 -7.10 -17.02
N ASN A 292 -6.56 -8.12 -16.64
CA ASN A 292 -7.44 -8.10 -15.47
C ASN A 292 -7.18 -9.29 -14.54
N GLY A 293 -5.91 -9.54 -14.23
CA GLY A 293 -5.53 -10.60 -13.30
C GLY A 293 -5.97 -10.34 -11.86
N SER A 294 -6.26 -9.10 -11.49
CA SER A 294 -6.84 -8.75 -10.19
C SER A 294 -8.33 -9.08 -10.08
N GLY A 295 -9.04 -9.16 -11.20
CA GLY A 295 -10.52 -9.19 -11.22
C GLY A 295 -11.18 -7.81 -11.02
N CYS A 296 -10.37 -6.74 -10.86
CA CYS A 296 -10.83 -5.37 -10.59
C CYS A 296 -10.70 -4.42 -11.80
N GLY A 297 -10.48 -4.96 -13.01
CA GLY A 297 -10.41 -4.19 -14.26
C GLY A 297 -9.00 -3.99 -14.81
N ASN A 298 -7.97 -4.11 -14.00
CA ASN A 298 -6.56 -4.00 -14.41
C ASN A 298 -5.64 -4.83 -13.51
N GLU A 299 -4.37 -4.90 -13.85
CA GLU A 299 -3.29 -5.36 -12.98
C GLU A 299 -2.01 -4.58 -13.27
N THR A 300 -1.20 -4.33 -12.25
CA THR A 300 0.08 -3.64 -12.39
C THR A 300 1.18 -4.54 -12.95
N ALA A 301 2.13 -3.95 -13.63
CA ALA A 301 3.24 -4.65 -14.29
C ALA A 301 4.51 -4.62 -13.44
N SER A 302 4.54 -5.37 -12.33
CA SER A 302 5.67 -5.42 -11.39
C SER A 302 7.01 -5.81 -12.05
N ASN A 303 6.95 -6.53 -13.17
CA ASN A 303 8.10 -6.91 -13.97
C ASN A 303 8.71 -5.75 -14.79
N HIS A 304 8.05 -4.59 -14.90
CA HIS A 304 8.62 -3.37 -15.47
C HIS A 304 9.47 -2.65 -14.43
N MET A 305 10.67 -2.21 -14.83
CA MET A 305 11.66 -1.71 -13.86
C MET A 305 11.20 -0.52 -13.05
N MET A 306 10.45 0.43 -13.65
CA MET A 306 9.98 1.61 -12.92
C MET A 306 8.73 1.33 -12.07
N MET A 307 7.91 0.32 -12.40
CA MET A 307 6.87 -0.15 -11.49
C MET A 307 7.48 -0.88 -10.28
N ARG A 308 8.45 -1.76 -10.52
CA ARG A 308 9.24 -2.41 -9.45
C ARG A 308 9.91 -1.38 -8.54
N LYS A 309 10.57 -0.38 -9.14
CA LYS A 309 11.18 0.73 -8.39
C LYS A 309 10.14 1.47 -7.54
N PHE A 310 8.98 1.77 -8.11
CA PHE A 310 7.89 2.44 -7.40
C PHE A 310 7.48 1.65 -6.15
N MET A 311 7.25 0.34 -6.28
CA MET A 311 6.89 -0.53 -5.15
C MET A 311 7.99 -0.53 -4.06
N ILE A 312 9.25 -0.64 -4.46
CA ILE A 312 10.39 -0.63 -3.52
C ILE A 312 10.49 0.71 -2.80
N ASP A 313 10.41 1.82 -3.52
CA ASP A 313 10.51 3.17 -2.94
C ASP A 313 9.34 3.44 -1.97
N SER A 314 8.13 2.99 -2.32
CA SER A 314 6.95 3.07 -1.47
C SER A 314 7.13 2.28 -0.17
N LEU A 315 7.52 1.02 -0.25
CA LEU A 315 7.73 0.18 0.94
C LEU A 315 8.87 0.71 1.84
N ARG A 316 9.94 1.24 1.23
CA ARG A 316 11.01 1.90 1.99
C ARG A 316 10.51 3.13 2.73
N PHE A 317 9.67 3.94 2.08
CA PHE A 317 9.06 5.10 2.70
C PHE A 317 8.21 4.70 3.91
N TRP A 318 7.30 3.75 3.78
CA TRP A 318 6.46 3.25 4.87
C TRP A 318 7.30 2.64 6.02
N ALA A 319 8.31 1.84 5.69
CA ALA A 319 9.17 1.20 6.68
C ALA A 319 10.04 2.19 7.46
N THR A 320 10.48 3.29 6.82
CA THR A 320 11.40 4.26 7.44
C THR A 320 10.68 5.42 8.09
N GLU A 321 9.74 6.06 7.38
CA GLU A 321 9.04 7.26 7.88
C GLU A 321 8.03 6.91 8.97
N TYR A 322 7.29 5.82 8.79
CA TYR A 322 6.24 5.40 9.74
C TYR A 322 6.65 4.21 10.62
N LYS A 323 7.87 3.73 10.50
CA LYS A 323 8.41 2.62 11.32
C LYS A 323 7.57 1.34 11.22
N ILE A 324 6.99 1.05 10.04
CA ILE A 324 6.16 -0.14 9.81
C ILE A 324 6.98 -1.43 10.01
N ASP A 325 6.38 -2.44 10.64
CA ASP A 325 7.01 -3.69 11.05
C ASP A 325 6.72 -4.86 10.11
N GLY A 326 5.82 -4.68 9.17
CA GLY A 326 5.52 -5.71 8.17
C GLY A 326 4.61 -5.25 7.07
N PHE A 327 4.56 -6.02 5.99
CA PHE A 327 3.70 -5.78 4.84
C PHE A 327 2.98 -7.07 4.43
N ARG A 328 1.68 -6.98 4.27
CA ARG A 328 0.83 -8.02 3.66
C ARG A 328 0.49 -7.59 2.24
N PHE A 329 0.82 -8.41 1.27
CA PHE A 329 0.54 -8.14 -0.13
C PHE A 329 -0.79 -8.76 -0.55
N ASP A 330 -1.73 -7.91 -0.90
CA ASP A 330 -2.98 -8.31 -1.54
C ASP A 330 -2.69 -8.92 -2.92
N LEU A 331 -3.34 -10.05 -3.25
CA LEU A 331 -3.16 -10.77 -4.50
C LEU A 331 -1.67 -10.85 -4.92
N MET A 332 -0.78 -11.20 -3.99
CA MET A 332 0.68 -11.18 -4.19
C MET A 332 1.12 -11.97 -5.42
N ALA A 333 0.35 -13.01 -5.79
CA ALA A 333 0.65 -13.82 -6.96
C ALA A 333 0.56 -13.06 -8.30
N LEU A 334 0.00 -11.85 -8.34
CA LEU A 334 0.06 -11.00 -9.54
C LEU A 334 1.44 -10.37 -9.76
N HIS A 335 2.26 -10.32 -8.72
CA HIS A 335 3.64 -9.85 -8.85
C HIS A 335 4.57 -10.97 -9.30
N ASP A 336 5.60 -10.62 -10.03
CA ASP A 336 6.62 -11.57 -10.44
C ASP A 336 7.57 -11.91 -9.27
N ILE A 337 8.07 -13.15 -9.29
CA ILE A 337 8.93 -13.71 -8.23
C ILE A 337 10.20 -12.87 -8.02
N GLU A 338 10.78 -12.37 -9.11
CA GLU A 338 11.99 -11.54 -9.03
C GLU A 338 11.72 -10.26 -8.23
N THR A 339 10.61 -9.56 -8.51
CA THR A 339 10.20 -8.37 -7.77
C THR A 339 9.97 -8.66 -6.29
N VAL A 340 9.27 -9.75 -5.97
CA VAL A 340 9.02 -10.16 -4.58
C VAL A 340 10.33 -10.41 -3.81
N ASN A 341 11.29 -11.10 -4.44
CA ASN A 341 12.60 -11.35 -3.83
C ASN A 341 13.42 -10.07 -3.64
N ILE A 342 13.45 -9.19 -4.66
CA ILE A 342 14.16 -7.91 -4.56
C ILE A 342 13.55 -7.03 -3.45
N ILE A 343 12.22 -6.97 -3.33
CA ILE A 343 11.54 -6.26 -2.23
C ILE A 343 11.98 -6.84 -0.88
N ARG A 344 12.02 -8.19 -0.75
CA ARG A 344 12.47 -8.82 0.50
C ARG A 344 13.90 -8.41 0.87
N ASP A 345 14.80 -8.39 -0.13
CA ASP A 345 16.19 -8.01 0.08
C ASP A 345 16.33 -6.53 0.47
N GLU A 346 15.56 -5.64 -0.15
CA GLU A 346 15.56 -4.21 0.19
C GLU A 346 15.01 -3.96 1.60
N LEU A 347 13.94 -4.64 1.99
CA LEU A 347 13.42 -4.56 3.35
C LEU A 347 14.40 -5.13 4.39
N ASN A 348 15.15 -6.19 4.04
CA ASN A 348 16.20 -6.74 4.92
C ASN A 348 17.33 -5.73 5.19
N LYS A 349 17.62 -4.82 4.25
CA LYS A 349 18.63 -3.75 4.46
C LYS A 349 18.17 -2.70 5.46
N ILE A 350 16.85 -2.51 5.60
CA ILE A 350 16.26 -1.57 6.57
C ILE A 350 16.18 -2.25 7.94
N ASP A 351 15.49 -3.37 8.01
CA ASP A 351 15.35 -4.18 9.22
C ASP A 351 15.00 -5.63 8.83
N PRO A 352 15.87 -6.61 9.11
CA PRO A 352 15.62 -8.01 8.77
C PRO A 352 14.44 -8.62 9.54
N GLN A 353 13.89 -7.94 10.55
CA GLN A 353 12.73 -8.40 11.30
C GLN A 353 11.39 -7.98 10.65
N ILE A 354 11.40 -7.10 9.65
CA ILE A 354 10.18 -6.72 8.92
C ILE A 354 9.51 -7.98 8.37
N LEU A 355 8.25 -8.20 8.75
CA LEU A 355 7.44 -9.28 8.23
C LEU A 355 7.05 -9.00 6.78
N MET A 356 7.06 -10.02 5.95
CA MET A 356 6.56 -9.95 4.57
C MET A 356 5.77 -11.21 4.27
N TYR A 357 4.51 -11.07 3.93
CA TYR A 357 3.64 -12.18 3.57
C TYR A 357 2.52 -11.69 2.64
N GLY A 358 1.79 -12.62 2.04
CA GLY A 358 0.69 -12.23 1.17
C GLY A 358 -0.11 -13.40 0.63
N GLU A 359 -1.02 -13.06 -0.28
CA GLU A 359 -1.91 -14.00 -0.94
C GLU A 359 -1.22 -14.65 -2.14
N GLY A 360 -0.96 -15.94 -2.05
CA GLY A 360 -0.32 -16.74 -3.10
C GLY A 360 -1.28 -17.15 -4.22
N TRP A 361 -2.25 -16.30 -4.58
CA TRP A 361 -3.24 -16.48 -5.65
C TRP A 361 -3.55 -15.17 -6.36
N THR A 362 -4.30 -15.24 -7.46
CA THR A 362 -4.76 -14.11 -8.27
C THR A 362 -6.29 -14.03 -8.24
N GLY A 363 -6.86 -12.89 -8.63
CA GLY A 363 -8.31 -12.74 -8.82
C GLY A 363 -8.81 -13.23 -10.19
N GLY A 364 -7.93 -13.27 -11.18
CA GLY A 364 -8.20 -13.66 -12.56
C GLY A 364 -6.93 -14.16 -13.26
N GLU A 365 -6.98 -14.25 -14.60
CA GLU A 365 -5.84 -14.69 -15.41
C GLU A 365 -4.89 -13.54 -15.74
N SER A 366 -3.60 -13.72 -15.44
CA SER A 366 -2.52 -12.83 -15.85
C SER A 366 -1.84 -13.34 -17.13
N PRO A 367 -1.39 -12.47 -18.05
CA PRO A 367 -0.60 -12.89 -19.21
C PRO A 367 0.85 -13.24 -18.85
N LEU A 368 1.31 -12.96 -17.65
CA LEU A 368 2.63 -13.38 -17.21
C LEU A 368 2.63 -14.91 -16.97
N PRO A 369 3.65 -15.65 -17.42
CA PRO A 369 3.72 -17.09 -17.22
C PRO A 369 3.60 -17.49 -15.74
N ALA A 370 2.84 -18.56 -15.45
CA ALA A 370 2.53 -18.96 -14.09
C ALA A 370 3.77 -19.35 -13.25
N ASP A 371 4.83 -19.80 -13.88
CA ASP A 371 6.12 -20.09 -13.25
C ASP A 371 6.94 -18.85 -12.86
N ARG A 372 6.57 -17.69 -13.41
CA ARG A 372 7.13 -16.39 -13.04
C ARG A 372 6.31 -15.64 -11.98
N LEU A 373 5.08 -16.06 -11.72
CA LEU A 373 4.17 -15.43 -10.77
C LEU A 373 4.41 -15.94 -9.35
N ALA A 374 4.22 -15.07 -8.35
CA ALA A 374 4.43 -15.36 -6.93
C ALA A 374 3.32 -16.23 -6.31
N TYR A 375 2.88 -17.28 -7.05
CA TYR A 375 1.93 -18.26 -6.55
C TYR A 375 2.49 -19.08 -5.38
N LYS A 376 1.60 -19.59 -4.51
CA LYS A 376 1.98 -20.44 -3.38
C LYS A 376 2.76 -21.70 -3.76
N TRP A 377 2.52 -22.28 -4.94
CA TRP A 377 3.26 -23.45 -5.42
C TRP A 377 4.67 -23.12 -5.94
N ASN A 378 4.98 -21.83 -6.13
CA ASN A 378 6.31 -21.34 -6.49
C ASN A 378 7.10 -20.89 -5.25
N SER A 379 6.56 -21.09 -4.03
CA SER A 379 7.12 -20.57 -2.76
C SER A 379 8.55 -21.05 -2.46
N TYR A 380 8.98 -22.17 -3.05
CA TYR A 380 10.37 -22.65 -2.95
C TYR A 380 11.39 -21.68 -3.59
N GLN A 381 10.92 -20.70 -4.37
CA GLN A 381 11.73 -19.65 -4.98
C GLN A 381 11.77 -18.37 -4.13
N PHE A 382 11.05 -18.31 -3.02
CA PHE A 382 10.97 -17.12 -2.17
C PHE A 382 11.90 -17.21 -0.98
N GLY A 383 12.57 -16.10 -0.66
CA GLY A 383 13.40 -15.96 0.53
C GLY A 383 12.66 -15.27 1.68
N ARG A 384 12.18 -16.02 2.70
CA ARG A 384 11.54 -15.47 3.90
C ARG A 384 10.29 -14.62 3.62
N VAL A 385 9.43 -15.10 2.75
CA VAL A 385 8.11 -14.53 2.46
C VAL A 385 7.05 -15.54 2.87
N GLY A 386 6.13 -15.13 3.74
CA GLY A 386 5.01 -15.96 4.20
C GLY A 386 3.87 -15.97 3.20
N LEU A 387 3.06 -17.03 3.25
CA LEU A 387 1.86 -17.17 2.41
C LEU A 387 0.68 -17.61 3.26
N PHE A 388 -0.50 -17.09 2.95
CA PHE A 388 -1.72 -17.57 3.57
C PHE A 388 -1.97 -19.04 3.22
N ASN A 389 -2.36 -19.80 4.22
CA ASN A 389 -2.68 -21.23 4.08
C ASN A 389 -4.21 -21.42 3.99
N ASP A 390 -4.77 -21.23 2.80
CA ASP A 390 -6.17 -21.44 2.50
C ASP A 390 -6.59 -22.91 2.66
N ASN A 391 -5.68 -23.86 2.45
CA ASN A 391 -5.96 -25.28 2.62
C ASN A 391 -6.33 -25.62 4.07
N ILE A 392 -5.57 -25.11 5.06
CA ILE A 392 -5.91 -25.33 6.48
C ILE A 392 -7.18 -24.59 6.85
N ARG A 393 -7.35 -23.35 6.40
CA ARG A 393 -8.56 -22.55 6.64
C ARG A 393 -9.81 -23.30 6.19
N ASP A 394 -9.86 -23.72 4.93
CA ASP A 394 -11.04 -24.30 4.32
C ASP A 394 -11.27 -25.74 4.79
N SER A 395 -10.21 -26.51 5.08
CA SER A 395 -10.38 -27.83 5.65
C SER A 395 -10.89 -27.82 7.10
N ILE A 396 -10.60 -26.77 7.88
CA ILE A 396 -11.14 -26.63 9.24
C ILE A 396 -12.61 -26.19 9.20
N LYS A 397 -12.89 -25.03 8.60
CA LYS A 397 -14.22 -24.39 8.68
C LYS A 397 -15.17 -24.70 7.54
N GLY A 398 -14.66 -25.02 6.36
CA GLY A 398 -15.41 -25.12 5.11
C GLY A 398 -15.06 -23.97 4.15
N GLY A 399 -15.58 -24.04 2.92
CA GLY A 399 -15.31 -23.06 1.88
C GLY A 399 -15.71 -21.63 2.26
N THR A 400 -14.93 -20.66 1.79
CA THR A 400 -15.14 -19.25 2.12
C THR A 400 -16.35 -18.65 1.39
N PHE A 401 -16.61 -19.07 0.17
CA PHE A 401 -17.63 -18.48 -0.71
C PHE A 401 -19.00 -19.18 -0.64
N ASN A 402 -19.07 -20.34 0.00
CA ASN A 402 -20.31 -21.07 0.16
C ASN A 402 -20.56 -21.33 1.65
N PRO A 403 -21.57 -20.69 2.28
CA PRO A 403 -21.85 -20.83 3.70
C PRO A 403 -22.33 -22.23 4.12
N TYR A 404 -22.69 -23.08 3.15
CA TYR A 404 -23.11 -24.45 3.38
C TYR A 404 -21.97 -25.46 3.29
N ASP A 405 -20.79 -25.06 2.83
CA ASP A 405 -19.61 -25.93 2.79
C ASP A 405 -19.10 -26.20 4.20
N LYS A 406 -19.09 -27.47 4.56
CA LYS A 406 -18.63 -27.93 5.87
C LYS A 406 -17.15 -28.26 5.83
N GLY A 407 -16.41 -27.79 6.82
CA GLY A 407 -15.06 -28.26 7.13
C GLY A 407 -15.06 -29.41 8.13
N PHE A 408 -13.86 -29.81 8.56
CA PHE A 408 -13.68 -30.93 9.49
C PHE A 408 -14.42 -30.70 10.81
N VAL A 409 -14.33 -29.50 11.40
CA VAL A 409 -14.98 -29.18 12.68
C VAL A 409 -16.50 -29.12 12.58
N SER A 410 -17.05 -28.88 11.40
CA SER A 410 -18.49 -28.87 11.15
C SER A 410 -19.01 -30.23 10.55
N GLY A 411 -18.19 -31.29 10.60
CA GLY A 411 -18.58 -32.66 10.33
C GLY A 411 -18.18 -33.24 8.97
N ASN A 412 -17.43 -32.53 8.12
CA ASN A 412 -16.88 -33.05 6.87
C ASN A 412 -15.60 -33.87 7.13
N ARG A 413 -15.76 -35.17 7.41
CA ARG A 413 -14.62 -36.05 7.66
C ARG A 413 -13.68 -36.23 6.45
N ASN A 414 -14.16 -35.99 5.23
CA ASN A 414 -13.33 -36.07 4.02
C ASN A 414 -12.25 -34.94 3.98
N ALA A 415 -12.44 -33.85 4.73
CA ALA A 415 -11.42 -32.78 4.87
C ALA A 415 -10.21 -33.21 5.70
N ALA A 416 -10.20 -34.37 6.37
CA ALA A 416 -9.14 -34.78 7.29
C ALA A 416 -7.76 -34.90 6.62
N SER A 417 -7.67 -35.34 5.37
CA SER A 417 -6.39 -35.47 4.65
C SER A 417 -5.80 -34.09 4.34
N THR A 418 -6.63 -33.16 3.85
CA THR A 418 -6.23 -31.78 3.56
C THR A 418 -5.85 -31.04 4.84
N LEU A 419 -6.59 -31.28 5.94
CA LEU A 419 -6.26 -30.69 7.25
C LEU A 419 -4.90 -31.17 7.77
N ARG A 420 -4.60 -32.48 7.70
CA ARG A 420 -3.28 -33.01 8.09
C ARG A 420 -2.15 -32.37 7.29
N ARG A 421 -2.35 -32.25 5.97
CA ARG A 421 -1.39 -31.58 5.09
C ARG A 421 -1.23 -30.11 5.45
N GLY A 422 -2.32 -29.39 5.75
CA GLY A 422 -2.30 -28.01 6.18
C GLY A 422 -1.52 -27.81 7.48
N ILE A 423 -1.67 -28.71 8.45
CA ILE A 423 -0.92 -28.71 9.72
C ILE A 423 0.59 -28.94 9.49
N ALA A 424 0.93 -29.80 8.53
CA ALA A 424 2.32 -30.10 8.19
C ALA A 424 3.00 -29.01 7.32
N GLY A 425 2.24 -27.98 6.89
CA GLY A 425 2.69 -26.94 5.96
C GLY A 425 2.25 -27.25 4.53
N SER A 426 1.46 -26.35 3.94
CA SER A 426 0.80 -26.56 2.63
C SER A 426 1.64 -26.10 1.44
N VAL A 427 2.81 -25.53 1.65
CA VAL A 427 3.67 -25.00 0.57
C VAL A 427 4.89 -25.90 0.34
N PRO A 428 5.36 -26.04 -0.90
CA PRO A 428 6.58 -26.76 -1.20
C PRO A 428 7.79 -25.95 -0.68
N HIS A 429 8.53 -26.52 0.24
CA HIS A 429 9.78 -25.90 0.74
C HIS A 429 10.98 -26.26 -0.13
N TYR A 430 10.92 -27.39 -0.81
CA TYR A 430 11.90 -27.84 -1.81
C TYR A 430 11.14 -28.24 -3.07
N PRO A 431 11.77 -28.34 -4.24
CA PRO A 431 11.15 -28.83 -5.46
C PRO A 431 10.88 -30.35 -5.37
N VAL A 432 10.30 -30.79 -4.26
CA VAL A 432 9.92 -32.19 -3.99
C VAL A 432 8.41 -32.28 -3.95
N SER A 433 7.89 -33.28 -4.62
CA SER A 433 6.46 -33.61 -4.69
C SER A 433 5.80 -33.60 -3.31
N TYR A 434 4.62 -32.98 -3.22
CA TYR A 434 3.69 -33.02 -2.07
C TYR A 434 3.30 -34.43 -1.58
N THR A 435 3.70 -35.46 -2.27
CA THR A 435 3.23 -36.84 -2.02
C THR A 435 3.96 -37.53 -0.87
N HIS A 436 4.91 -36.87 -0.23
CA HIS A 436 5.79 -37.47 0.78
C HIS A 436 5.71 -36.82 2.17
N LEU A 437 4.66 -36.00 2.43
CA LEU A 437 4.34 -35.49 3.77
C LEU A 437 3.07 -36.10 4.33
#